data_0459d423d4755919e892de55e69d8751
#
_entry.id   0459d423d4755919e892de55e69d8751
#
_cell.length_a   1.000
_cell.length_b   1.000
_cell.length_c   1.000
_cell.angle_alpha   90.00
_cell.angle_beta   90.00
_cell.angle_gamma   90.00
#
_symmetry.space_group_name_H-M   'P 1'
#
loop_
_entity.id
_entity.type
_entity.pdbx_description
1 polymer ?
#
loop_
_entity_poly.entity_id
_entity_poly.type
_entity_poly.pdbx_seq_one_letter_code
_entity_poly.pdbx_strand_id
1 'polypeptide(L)' 'MTVLYSTGCPKCKALEKQLNKSKIEYEVVTDRDVMINKGFTSAPKLEVNGEVMDYTTAVRWAMNGGNK' A
#
# COMPACT_ATOMS: atom_id res chain seq x y z
N MET A 1 -3.06 -6.16 10.23
CA MET A 1 -3.98 -5.56 9.27
C MET A 1 -3.18 -4.79 8.20
N THR A 2 -3.52 -4.99 6.97
CA THR A 2 -2.79 -4.38 5.85
C THR A 2 -3.73 -3.43 5.12
N VAL A 3 -3.30 -2.19 4.94
CA VAL A 3 -4.10 -1.15 4.29
C VAL A 3 -3.30 -0.50 3.18
N LEU A 4 -3.88 -0.45 2.00
CA LEU A 4 -3.27 0.20 0.85
C LEU A 4 -3.93 1.57 0.62
N TYR A 5 -3.14 2.61 0.67
CA TYR A 5 -3.62 3.97 0.38
C TYR A 5 -3.28 4.28 -1.07
N SER A 6 -4.31 4.45 -1.88
CA SER A 6 -4.19 4.53 -3.33
C SER A 6 -4.98 5.71 -3.87
N THR A 7 -4.40 6.41 -4.85
CA THR A 7 -5.13 7.45 -5.58
C THR A 7 -5.46 7.01 -7.00
N GLY A 8 -5.22 5.73 -7.32
CA GLY A 8 -5.49 5.21 -8.65
C GLY A 8 -4.38 5.48 -9.65
N CYS A 9 -3.22 5.91 -9.19
CA CYS A 9 -2.10 6.17 -10.09
C CYS A 9 -1.51 4.85 -10.61
N PRO A 10 -0.68 4.91 -11.66
CA PRO A 10 -0.07 3.68 -12.21
C PRO A 10 0.71 2.87 -11.18
N LYS A 11 1.46 3.54 -10.31
CA LYS A 11 2.20 2.84 -9.27
C LYS A 11 1.27 2.18 -8.26
N CYS A 12 0.14 2.83 -7.98
CA CYS A 12 -0.87 2.26 -7.09
C CYS A 12 -1.39 0.95 -7.65
N LYS A 13 -1.70 0.94 -8.95
CA LYS A 13 -2.18 -0.25 -9.61
C LYS A 13 -1.13 -1.35 -9.65
N ALA A 14 0.12 -0.97 -9.86
CA ALA A 14 1.22 -1.94 -9.87
C ALA A 14 1.36 -2.60 -8.51
N LEU A 15 1.24 -1.83 -7.44
CA LEU A 15 1.33 -2.38 -6.10
C LEU A 15 0.16 -3.28 -5.78
N GLU A 16 -1.06 -2.88 -6.18
CA GLU A 16 -2.22 -3.73 -6.01
C GLU A 16 -2.03 -5.08 -6.71
N LYS A 17 -1.50 -5.02 -7.93
CA LYS A 17 -1.26 -6.23 -8.70
C LYS A 17 -0.28 -7.15 -7.97
N GLN A 18 0.77 -6.57 -7.42
CA GLN A 18 1.76 -7.34 -6.68
C GLN A 18 1.17 -7.97 -5.43
N LEU A 19 0.35 -7.21 -4.71
CA LEU A 19 -0.31 -7.72 -3.51
C LEU A 19 -1.24 -8.89 -3.86
N ASN A 20 -2.01 -8.74 -4.94
CA ASN A 20 -2.91 -9.80 -5.39
C ASN A 20 -2.13 -11.04 -5.83
N LYS A 21 -1.02 -10.82 -6.52
CA LYS A 21 -0.19 -11.92 -6.99
C LYS A 21 0.40 -12.71 -5.82
N SER A 22 0.73 -12.00 -4.74
CA SER A 22 1.28 -12.63 -3.55
C SER A 22 0.21 -13.13 -2.59
N LYS A 23 -1.07 -12.98 -2.97
CA LYS A 23 -2.22 -13.44 -2.18
C LYS A 23 -2.26 -12.81 -0.80
N ILE A 24 -1.89 -11.55 -0.72
CA ILE A 24 -1.90 -10.79 0.52
C ILE A 24 -3.26 -10.12 0.65
N GLU A 25 -3.91 -10.30 1.80
CA GLU A 25 -5.16 -9.60 2.07
C GLU A 25 -4.87 -8.17 2.48
N TYR A 26 -5.65 -7.23 1.94
CA TYR A 26 -5.47 -5.83 2.25
C TYR A 26 -6.76 -5.07 2.01
N GLU A 27 -6.88 -3.92 2.68
CA GLU A 27 -7.96 -2.99 2.42
C GLU A 27 -7.43 -1.85 1.57
N VAL A 28 -8.30 -1.30 0.71
CA VAL A 28 -7.93 -0.17 -0.14
C VAL A 28 -8.63 1.07 0.37
N VAL A 29 -7.85 2.12 0.65
CA VAL A 29 -8.39 3.41 1.06
C VAL A 29 -8.03 4.42 -0.04
N THR A 30 -9.06 5.04 -0.62
CA THR A 30 -8.88 6.01 -1.68
C THR A 30 -9.25 7.42 -1.25
N ASP A 31 -9.61 7.60 0.00
CA ASP A 31 -10.02 8.89 0.53
C ASP A 31 -8.80 9.79 0.73
N ARG A 32 -8.76 10.87 -0.04
CA ARG A 32 -7.64 11.80 0.04
C ARG A 32 -7.54 12.50 1.39
N ASP A 33 -8.68 12.78 2.00
CA ASP A 33 -8.68 13.46 3.30
C ASP A 33 -8.00 12.59 4.36
N VAL A 34 -8.25 11.28 4.31
CA VAL A 34 -7.59 10.36 5.23
C VAL A 34 -6.08 10.39 5.03
N MET A 35 -5.65 10.39 3.77
CA MET A 35 -4.23 10.42 3.46
C MET A 35 -3.57 11.71 3.91
N ILE A 36 -4.25 12.83 3.70
CA ILE A 36 -3.73 14.13 4.11
C ILE A 36 -3.61 14.19 5.63
N ASN A 37 -4.61 13.68 6.33
CA ASN A 37 -4.59 13.66 7.80
C ASN A 37 -3.45 12.80 8.35
N LYS A 38 -3.06 11.78 7.60
CA LYS A 38 -1.94 10.94 8.01
C LYS A 38 -0.58 11.50 7.58
N GLY A 39 -0.59 12.64 6.88
CA GLY A 39 0.64 13.27 6.44
C GLY A 39 1.24 12.66 5.18
N PHE A 40 0.45 11.90 4.44
CA PHE A 40 0.94 11.29 3.20
C PHE A 40 0.96 12.33 2.09
N THR A 41 2.13 12.55 1.51
CA THR A 41 2.29 13.51 0.42
C THR A 41 2.35 12.85 -0.94
N SER A 42 2.39 11.53 -0.97
CA SER A 42 2.45 10.79 -2.23
C SER A 42 1.76 9.45 -2.04
N ALA A 43 1.45 8.79 -3.15
CA ALA A 43 0.84 7.48 -3.16
C ALA A 43 1.60 6.61 -4.15
N PRO A 44 1.55 5.31 -4.00
CA PRO A 44 0.82 4.56 -2.99
C PRO A 44 1.58 4.48 -1.66
N LYS A 45 0.84 4.20 -0.59
CA LYS A 45 1.42 3.90 0.70
C LYS A 45 0.78 2.61 1.19
N LEU A 46 1.58 1.78 1.83
CA LEU A 46 1.09 0.52 2.39
C LEU A 46 1.35 0.52 3.90
N GLU A 47 0.30 0.30 4.65
CA GLU A 47 0.42 0.26 6.12
C GLU A 47 0.19 -1.17 6.59
N VAL A 48 1.15 -1.70 7.34
CA VAL A 48 1.07 -3.05 7.88
C VAL A 48 1.27 -2.96 9.38
N ASN A 49 0.23 -3.25 10.14
CA ASN A 49 0.29 -3.24 11.61
C ASN A 49 0.82 -1.93 12.15
N GLY A 50 0.44 -0.82 11.53
CA GLY A 50 0.85 0.50 11.97
C GLY A 50 2.14 1.02 11.34
N GLU A 51 2.80 0.20 10.57
CA GLU A 51 4.05 0.58 9.91
C GLU A 51 3.76 0.97 8.47
N VAL A 52 4.14 2.18 8.09
CA VAL A 52 3.86 2.72 6.75
C VAL A 52 5.07 2.54 5.85
N MET A 53 4.83 1.98 4.67
CA MET A 53 5.86 1.75 3.68
C MET A 53 5.58 2.54 2.42
N ASP A 54 6.65 3.04 1.77
CA ASP A 54 6.48 3.68 0.48
C ASP A 54 6.36 2.62 -0.62
N TYR A 55 6.26 3.08 -1.87
CA TYR A 55 6.05 2.18 -2.99
C TYR A 55 7.15 1.11 -3.09
N THR A 56 8.40 1.54 -3.08
CA THR A 56 9.53 0.62 -3.27
C THR A 56 9.59 -0.42 -2.16
N THR A 57 9.46 0.03 -0.92
CA THR A 57 9.51 -0.86 0.23
C THR A 57 8.32 -1.81 0.23
N ALA A 58 7.14 -1.28 -0.12
CA ALA A 58 5.92 -2.09 -0.15
C ALA A 58 6.00 -3.19 -1.21
N VAL A 59 6.56 -2.86 -2.37
CA VAL A 59 6.71 -3.86 -3.43
C VAL A 59 7.64 -4.97 -2.98
N ARG A 60 8.75 -4.62 -2.34
CA ARG A 60 9.68 -5.63 -1.83
C ARG A 60 9.03 -6.51 -0.78
N TRP A 61 8.28 -5.88 0.12
CA TRP A 61 7.59 -6.61 1.16
C TRP A 61 6.60 -7.61 0.56
N ALA A 62 5.86 -7.16 -0.46
CA ALA A 62 4.88 -8.01 -1.13
C ALA A 62 5.55 -9.13 -1.90
N MET A 63 6.67 -8.85 -2.55
CA MET A 63 7.40 -9.86 -3.32
C MET A 63 7.93 -10.97 -2.41
N ASN A 64 8.15 -10.66 -1.15
CA ASN A 64 8.58 -11.66 -0.16
C ASN A 64 7.40 -12.36 0.49
N GLY A 65 6.20 -12.21 -0.09
CA GLY A 65 5.02 -12.89 0.42
C GLY A 65 4.36 -12.20 1.59
N GLY A 66 4.72 -10.96 1.86
CA GLY A 66 4.16 -10.22 2.98
C GLY A 66 4.72 -10.63 4.32
N ASN A 67 5.84 -11.32 4.34
CA ASN A 67 6.50 -11.71 5.56
C ASN A 67 7.40 -10.60 6.05
N LYS A 68 7.43 -10.42 7.34
CA LYS A 68 8.32 -9.47 7.96
C LYS A 68 9.70 -10.00 8.04
#